data_9022315a81f33e8639211e8aa74f1e6d
#
_entry.id   9022315a81f33e8639211e8aa74f1e6d
#
_cell.length_a   1.000
_cell.length_b   1.000
_cell.length_c   1.000
_cell.angle_alpha   90.00
_cell.angle_beta   90.00
_cell.angle_gamma   90.00
#
_symmetry.space_group_name_H-M   'P 1'
#
loop_
_entity.id
_entity.type
_entity.pdbx_description
1 polymer ?
#
loop_
_entity_poly.entity_id
_entity_poly.type
_entity_poly.pdbx_seq_one_letter_code
_entity_poly.pdbx_strand_id
1 'polypeptide(L)'
;MLEQHGYEFVEETKYPNLSESDQRQDKPQPPFEIPLEKDRPLIDLPDPGSIDLGSYDLRQAIEERRSLRRYTDDSLSLEELSYLLWLTQGVKKVDEKRHVTWRTVPSAGCRHPFETYLSINRVEGLTPGLYRFAALEHQLVALKISETFNDQLTEACMGQRQVQTSAVTFVWAAVPYRTIWRYSERSYRYLYLDAGHVCQNLHLAAESINCGICA
;
A
#
# COMPACT_ATOMS: atom_id res chain seq x y z
N MET A 1 -4.49 -8.99 32.62
CA MET A 1 -5.49 -9.25 31.54
C MET A 1 -5.04 -8.77 30.17
N LEU A 2 -4.54 -7.54 29.98
CA LEU A 2 -4.11 -7.06 28.65
C LEU A 2 -2.84 -7.75 28.12
N GLU A 3 -1.90 -8.13 28.96
CA GLU A 3 -0.69 -8.87 28.58
C GLU A 3 -0.99 -10.30 28.10
N GLN A 4 -2.06 -10.90 28.56
CA GLN A 4 -2.44 -12.28 28.29
C GLN A 4 -2.81 -12.48 26.80
N HIS A 5 -3.60 -11.59 26.20
CA HIS A 5 -4.04 -11.71 24.80
C HIS A 5 -2.88 -11.63 23.78
N GLY A 6 -1.91 -10.76 24.04
CA GLY A 6 -0.72 -10.68 23.17
C GLY A 6 0.12 -11.95 23.24
N TYR A 7 0.26 -12.52 24.45
CA TYR A 7 1.00 -13.74 24.67
C TYR A 7 0.29 -14.96 24.06
N GLU A 8 -1.03 -15.09 24.28
CA GLU A 8 -1.86 -16.12 23.66
C GLU A 8 -1.77 -16.08 22.13
N PHE A 9 -1.90 -14.90 21.52
CA PHE A 9 -1.73 -14.74 20.07
C PHE A 9 -0.37 -15.23 19.59
N VAL A 10 0.70 -14.95 20.34
CA VAL A 10 2.05 -15.41 19.99
C VAL A 10 2.16 -16.93 20.11
N GLU A 11 1.60 -17.54 21.16
CA GLU A 11 1.62 -18.99 21.37
C GLU A 11 0.79 -19.72 20.31
N GLU A 12 -0.47 -19.33 20.13
CA GLU A 12 -1.40 -19.98 19.22
C GLU A 12 -0.97 -19.91 17.74
N THR A 13 -0.21 -18.86 17.39
CA THR A 13 0.29 -18.67 16.02
C THR A 13 1.69 -19.22 15.79
N LYS A 14 2.23 -20.08 16.67
CA LYS A 14 3.44 -20.89 16.41
C LYS A 14 3.13 -22.00 15.41
N TYR A 15 4.11 -22.37 14.59
CA TYR A 15 3.93 -23.41 13.56
C TYR A 15 3.33 -24.73 14.05
N PRO A 16 3.73 -25.28 15.24
CA PRO A 16 3.14 -26.53 15.72
C PRO A 16 1.64 -26.44 16.06
N ASN A 17 1.13 -25.23 16.31
CA ASN A 17 -0.24 -25.00 16.76
C ASN A 17 -1.18 -24.60 15.60
N LEU A 18 -0.63 -24.42 14.37
CA LEU A 18 -1.42 -23.98 13.23
C LEU A 18 -2.29 -25.10 12.68
N SER A 19 -3.50 -24.73 12.27
CA SER A 19 -4.34 -25.56 11.41
C SER A 19 -3.70 -25.74 10.02
N GLU A 20 -4.11 -26.80 9.32
CA GLU A 20 -3.70 -27.02 7.95
C GLU A 20 -4.20 -25.87 7.05
N SER A 21 -3.27 -25.27 6.30
CA SER A 21 -3.59 -24.14 5.43
C SER A 21 -4.48 -24.56 4.24
N ASP A 22 -5.28 -23.61 3.76
CA ASP A 22 -6.11 -23.81 2.56
C ASP A 22 -5.30 -24.21 1.34
N GLN A 23 -4.05 -23.71 1.23
CA GLN A 23 -3.12 -24.12 0.19
C GLN A 23 -2.80 -25.62 0.23
N ARG A 24 -2.60 -26.20 1.41
CA ARG A 24 -2.34 -27.64 1.57
C ARG A 24 -3.58 -28.50 1.35
N GLN A 25 -4.75 -27.91 1.53
CA GLN A 25 -6.02 -28.54 1.22
C GLN A 25 -6.43 -28.37 -0.26
N ASP A 26 -5.51 -27.92 -1.13
CA ASP A 26 -5.75 -27.69 -2.57
C ASP A 26 -6.91 -26.74 -2.88
N LYS A 27 -7.26 -25.86 -1.93
CA LYS A 27 -8.27 -24.82 -2.19
C LYS A 27 -7.75 -23.78 -3.19
N PRO A 28 -8.62 -23.19 -4.03
CA PRO A 28 -8.22 -22.21 -5.02
C PRO A 28 -7.49 -21.01 -4.38
N GLN A 29 -6.41 -20.59 -5.04
CA GLN A 29 -5.70 -19.39 -4.61
C GLN A 29 -6.54 -18.13 -4.83
N PRO A 30 -6.60 -17.20 -3.87
CA PRO A 30 -7.25 -15.92 -4.07
C PRO A 30 -6.52 -15.07 -5.13
N PRO A 31 -7.23 -14.16 -5.82
CA PRO A 31 -6.64 -13.30 -6.83
C PRO A 31 -5.56 -12.37 -6.25
N PHE A 32 -4.59 -11.96 -7.08
CA PHE A 32 -3.47 -11.10 -6.68
C PHE A 32 -3.89 -9.70 -6.26
N GLU A 33 -4.98 -9.21 -6.85
CA GLU A 33 -5.62 -7.93 -6.49
C GLU A 33 -7.12 -8.00 -6.75
N ILE A 34 -7.86 -6.99 -6.30
CA ILE A 34 -9.29 -6.86 -6.62
C ILE A 34 -9.43 -6.62 -8.12
N PRO A 35 -10.24 -7.41 -8.84
CA PRO A 35 -10.46 -7.23 -10.26
C PRO A 35 -10.88 -5.80 -10.63
N LEU A 36 -10.53 -5.36 -11.84
CA LEU A 36 -10.98 -4.08 -12.36
C LEU A 36 -12.52 -4.08 -12.53
N GLU A 37 -13.13 -3.03 -12.05
CA GLU A 37 -14.58 -2.80 -12.23
C GLU A 37 -14.81 -2.24 -13.64
N LYS A 38 -15.66 -2.92 -14.44
CA LYS A 38 -15.86 -2.62 -15.87
C LYS A 38 -16.37 -1.21 -16.17
N ASP A 39 -17.07 -0.59 -15.22
CA ASP A 39 -17.74 0.69 -15.42
C ASP A 39 -17.03 1.87 -14.72
N ARG A 40 -15.82 1.65 -14.22
CA ARG A 40 -15.04 2.70 -13.55
C ARG A 40 -14.03 3.34 -14.50
N PRO A 41 -13.87 4.68 -14.46
CA PRO A 41 -12.81 5.34 -15.20
C PRO A 41 -11.43 4.85 -14.74
N LEU A 42 -10.61 4.48 -15.73
CA LEU A 42 -9.21 4.14 -15.54
C LEU A 42 -8.34 5.30 -15.96
N ILE A 43 -7.27 5.54 -15.22
CA ILE A 43 -6.30 6.60 -15.50
C ILE A 43 -4.93 5.95 -15.56
N ASP A 44 -4.29 6.05 -16.73
CA ASP A 44 -2.93 5.57 -16.91
C ASP A 44 -1.96 6.40 -16.07
N LEU A 45 -1.07 5.73 -15.36
CA LEU A 45 0.05 6.37 -14.68
C LEU A 45 1.27 6.40 -15.60
N PRO A 46 2.16 7.41 -15.47
CA PRO A 46 3.44 7.41 -16.15
C PRO A 46 4.22 6.12 -15.91
N ASP A 47 4.85 5.60 -16.97
CA ASP A 47 5.67 4.38 -16.88
C ASP A 47 6.82 4.59 -15.91
N PRO A 48 6.93 3.80 -14.82
CA PRO A 48 7.98 3.95 -13.83
C PRO A 48 9.40 3.88 -14.41
N GLY A 49 9.58 3.15 -15.53
CA GLY A 49 10.86 3.03 -16.21
C GLY A 49 11.29 4.29 -16.96
N SER A 50 10.36 5.20 -17.23
CA SER A 50 10.62 6.49 -17.91
C SER A 50 10.73 7.68 -16.97
N ILE A 51 10.41 7.49 -15.68
CA ILE A 51 10.44 8.56 -14.68
C ILE A 51 11.88 8.79 -14.23
N ASP A 52 12.37 10.01 -14.45
CA ASP A 52 13.66 10.48 -13.94
C ASP A 52 13.45 11.63 -12.94
N LEU A 53 13.43 11.29 -11.66
CA LEU A 53 13.37 12.23 -10.54
C LEU A 53 14.76 12.44 -9.90
N GLY A 54 15.81 12.08 -10.62
CA GLY A 54 17.19 12.15 -10.14
C GLY A 54 17.60 10.93 -9.31
N SER A 55 18.80 11.00 -8.76
CA SER A 55 19.34 9.97 -7.86
C SER A 55 19.42 10.49 -6.45
N TYR A 56 19.08 9.65 -5.48
CA TYR A 56 19.20 9.96 -4.05
C TYR A 56 19.96 8.83 -3.34
N ASP A 57 20.86 9.19 -2.46
CA ASP A 57 21.65 8.19 -1.73
C ASP A 57 20.76 7.47 -0.69
N LEU A 58 20.77 6.13 -0.72
CA LEU A 58 19.94 5.33 0.17
C LEU A 58 20.30 5.55 1.65
N ARG A 59 21.59 5.70 1.97
CA ARG A 59 22.02 5.95 3.35
C ARG A 59 21.49 7.30 3.81
N GLN A 60 21.59 8.31 2.98
CA GLN A 60 21.06 9.65 3.26
C GLN A 60 19.55 9.60 3.48
N ALA A 61 18.79 8.90 2.63
CA ALA A 61 17.34 8.73 2.79
C ALA A 61 16.97 8.09 4.15
N ILE A 62 17.73 7.09 4.58
CA ILE A 62 17.52 6.43 5.88
C ILE A 62 17.84 7.35 7.05
N GLU A 63 18.94 8.10 6.98
CA GLU A 63 19.42 8.99 8.05
C GLU A 63 18.54 10.24 8.20
N GLU A 64 18.05 10.81 7.10
CA GLU A 64 17.27 12.06 7.08
C GLU A 64 15.77 11.87 7.25
N ARG A 65 15.25 10.68 6.90
CA ARG A 65 13.83 10.36 7.02
C ARG A 65 13.27 10.67 8.41
N ARG A 66 12.22 11.46 8.45
CA ARG A 66 11.46 11.77 9.67
C ARG A 66 9.96 11.89 9.38
N SER A 67 9.13 11.69 10.40
CA SER A 67 7.69 11.90 10.29
C SER A 67 7.36 13.38 10.32
N LEU A 68 6.94 13.93 9.20
CA LEU A 68 6.51 15.32 9.04
C LEU A 68 4.97 15.38 9.03
N ARG A 69 4.40 16.29 9.83
CA ARG A 69 2.94 16.45 10.02
C ARG A 69 2.43 17.82 9.58
N ARG A 70 3.29 18.61 8.95
CA ARG A 70 2.96 19.90 8.36
C ARG A 70 3.46 19.91 6.94
N TYR A 71 2.54 20.14 6.02
CA TYR A 71 2.80 20.13 4.60
C TYR A 71 2.58 21.52 4.03
N THR A 72 3.18 21.80 2.89
CA THR A 72 2.92 22.95 2.04
C THR A 72 1.62 22.76 1.27
N ASP A 73 1.19 23.78 0.56
CA ASP A 73 0.02 23.69 -0.34
C ASP A 73 0.41 23.23 -1.77
N ASP A 74 1.64 22.83 -1.97
CA ASP A 74 2.14 22.33 -3.26
C ASP A 74 1.42 21.02 -3.65
N SER A 75 1.24 20.84 -4.96
CA SER A 75 0.72 19.61 -5.54
C SER A 75 1.85 18.63 -5.81
N LEU A 76 1.54 17.33 -5.79
CA LEU A 76 2.38 16.32 -6.41
C LEU A 76 2.13 16.29 -7.92
N SER A 77 3.17 16.05 -8.70
CA SER A 77 2.99 15.69 -10.11
C SER A 77 2.46 14.26 -10.24
N LEU A 78 1.95 13.92 -11.43
CA LEU A 78 1.50 12.55 -11.69
C LEU A 78 2.68 11.56 -11.75
N GLU A 79 3.86 12.03 -12.16
CA GLU A 79 5.12 11.26 -12.15
C GLU A 79 5.55 10.93 -10.72
N GLU A 80 5.53 11.90 -9.81
CA GLU A 80 5.84 11.68 -8.40
C GLU A 80 4.87 10.68 -7.76
N LEU A 81 3.57 10.81 -8.03
CA LEU A 81 2.59 9.84 -7.55
C LEU A 81 2.85 8.44 -8.11
N SER A 82 3.11 8.31 -9.41
CA SER A 82 3.44 7.04 -10.06
C SER A 82 4.68 6.40 -9.44
N TYR A 83 5.73 7.19 -9.22
CA TYR A 83 6.96 6.76 -8.57
C TYR A 83 6.71 6.23 -7.14
N LEU A 84 5.94 6.95 -6.32
CA LEU A 84 5.59 6.52 -4.96
C LEU A 84 4.81 5.21 -4.97
N LEU A 85 3.84 5.06 -5.88
CA LEU A 85 3.06 3.85 -6.05
C LEU A 85 3.91 2.67 -6.51
N TRP A 86 4.78 2.89 -7.48
CA TRP A 86 5.70 1.87 -7.96
C TRP A 86 6.62 1.35 -6.87
N LEU A 87 7.27 2.22 -6.11
CA LEU A 87 8.21 1.81 -5.07
C LEU A 87 7.56 1.14 -3.87
N THR A 88 6.25 1.31 -3.70
CA THR A 88 5.49 0.69 -2.59
C THR A 88 4.81 -0.61 -2.97
N GLN A 89 4.24 -0.71 -4.18
CA GLN A 89 3.40 -1.87 -4.59
C GLN A 89 3.59 -2.27 -6.05
N GLY A 90 4.53 -1.65 -6.78
CA GLY A 90 4.74 -1.91 -8.20
C GLY A 90 5.02 -3.37 -8.51
N VAL A 91 4.36 -3.90 -9.53
CA VAL A 91 4.51 -5.29 -9.99
C VAL A 91 5.62 -5.38 -11.04
N LYS A 92 6.77 -5.93 -10.67
CA LYS A 92 7.90 -6.14 -11.58
C LYS A 92 7.68 -7.30 -12.54
N LYS A 93 6.92 -8.32 -12.10
CA LYS A 93 6.69 -9.53 -12.88
C LYS A 93 5.54 -10.34 -12.29
N VAL A 94 4.72 -10.91 -13.16
CA VAL A 94 3.79 -12.00 -12.82
C VAL A 94 4.47 -13.33 -13.17
N ASP A 95 4.55 -14.24 -12.20
CA ASP A 95 5.07 -15.59 -12.40
C ASP A 95 3.89 -16.58 -12.43
N GLU A 96 3.40 -16.85 -13.63
CA GLU A 96 2.26 -17.74 -13.87
C GLU A 96 2.49 -19.17 -13.37
N LYS A 97 3.73 -19.66 -13.46
CA LYS A 97 4.10 -21.03 -13.03
C LYS A 97 4.01 -21.21 -11.51
N ARG A 98 4.37 -20.17 -10.76
CA ARG A 98 4.34 -20.18 -9.29
C ARG A 98 3.10 -19.54 -8.72
N HIS A 99 2.26 -18.96 -9.55
CA HIS A 99 1.09 -18.17 -9.15
C HIS A 99 1.44 -17.11 -8.09
N VAL A 100 2.41 -16.25 -8.41
CA VAL A 100 2.87 -15.15 -7.55
C VAL A 100 3.17 -13.90 -8.37
N THR A 101 3.15 -12.74 -7.71
CA THR A 101 3.67 -11.49 -8.25
C THR A 101 4.98 -11.13 -7.56
N TRP A 102 5.97 -10.69 -8.34
CA TRP A 102 7.19 -10.10 -7.83
C TRP A 102 7.03 -8.59 -7.80
N ARG A 103 6.98 -8.01 -6.61
CA ARG A 103 6.80 -6.56 -6.43
C ARG A 103 8.07 -5.89 -5.95
N THR A 104 8.03 -4.56 -5.88
CA THR A 104 9.12 -3.72 -5.36
C THR A 104 9.27 -3.84 -3.85
N VAL A 105 8.29 -4.36 -3.15
CA VAL A 105 8.26 -4.58 -1.71
C VAL A 105 8.21 -6.08 -1.40
N PRO A 106 8.90 -6.58 -0.36
CA PRO A 106 8.77 -7.97 0.06
C PRO A 106 7.42 -8.23 0.74
N SER A 107 6.92 -9.45 0.59
CA SER A 107 5.73 -9.95 1.29
C SER A 107 5.89 -11.43 1.62
N ALA A 108 5.34 -11.86 2.74
CA ALA A 108 5.34 -13.26 3.14
C ALA A 108 4.73 -14.14 2.04
N GLY A 109 5.54 -15.06 1.50
CA GLY A 109 5.13 -15.96 0.41
C GLY A 109 4.67 -15.26 -0.87
N CYS A 110 5.07 -14.02 -1.11
CA CYS A 110 4.62 -13.18 -2.23
C CYS A 110 3.10 -13.06 -2.30
N ARG A 111 2.43 -12.96 -1.15
CA ARG A 111 0.96 -12.88 -1.10
C ARG A 111 0.41 -11.47 -1.31
N HIS A 112 1.19 -10.43 -0.98
CA HIS A 112 0.84 -9.01 -1.18
C HIS A 112 -0.61 -8.69 -0.79
N PRO A 113 -0.95 -8.77 0.50
CA PRO A 113 -2.33 -8.72 0.97
C PRO A 113 -2.99 -7.35 0.88
N PHE A 114 -2.25 -6.29 0.54
CA PHE A 114 -2.77 -4.93 0.58
C PHE A 114 -3.25 -4.44 -0.79
N GLU A 115 -4.47 -3.90 -0.79
CA GLU A 115 -4.94 -2.96 -1.81
C GLU A 115 -4.57 -1.55 -1.39
N THR A 116 -4.09 -0.75 -2.34
CA THR A 116 -3.74 0.65 -2.09
C THR A 116 -4.87 1.56 -2.56
N TYR A 117 -5.48 2.27 -1.63
CA TYR A 117 -6.43 3.34 -1.89
C TYR A 117 -5.76 4.69 -1.65
N LEU A 118 -6.18 5.69 -2.40
CA LEU A 118 -5.66 7.05 -2.33
C LEU A 118 -6.82 8.03 -2.10
N SER A 119 -6.73 8.83 -1.04
CA SER A 119 -7.47 10.08 -0.97
C SER A 119 -6.60 11.14 -1.63
N ILE A 120 -6.99 11.53 -2.83
CA ILE A 120 -6.29 12.56 -3.61
C ILE A 120 -6.89 13.92 -3.29
N ASN A 121 -6.04 14.85 -2.91
CA ASN A 121 -6.35 16.24 -2.61
C ASN A 121 -5.75 17.19 -3.64
N ARG A 122 -4.45 17.05 -3.88
CA ARG A 122 -3.67 17.90 -4.77
C ARG A 122 -2.64 17.08 -5.54
N VAL A 123 -3.07 16.50 -6.66
CA VAL A 123 -2.20 15.86 -7.65
C VAL A 123 -2.52 16.46 -9.01
N GLU A 124 -1.50 16.88 -9.73
CA GLU A 124 -1.66 17.50 -11.04
C GLU A 124 -2.37 16.55 -12.02
N GLY A 125 -3.36 17.08 -12.72
CA GLY A 125 -4.16 16.31 -13.68
C GLY A 125 -5.22 15.39 -13.06
N LEU A 126 -5.33 15.29 -11.72
CA LEU A 126 -6.35 14.49 -11.05
C LEU A 126 -7.35 15.36 -10.29
N THR A 127 -8.61 14.99 -10.37
CA THR A 127 -9.67 15.62 -9.56
C THR A 127 -9.64 15.05 -8.14
N PRO A 128 -9.87 15.84 -7.08
CA PRO A 128 -9.95 15.34 -5.71
C PRO A 128 -10.96 14.20 -5.54
N GLY A 129 -10.61 13.21 -4.72
CA GLY A 129 -11.48 12.07 -4.49
C GLY A 129 -10.76 10.79 -4.05
N LEU A 130 -11.51 9.69 -4.07
CA LEU A 130 -11.03 8.35 -3.73
C LEU A 130 -10.68 7.58 -4.99
N TYR A 131 -9.48 7.05 -5.01
CA TYR A 131 -8.95 6.19 -6.08
C TYR A 131 -8.41 4.89 -5.51
N ARG A 132 -8.36 3.84 -6.33
CA ARG A 132 -7.63 2.60 -6.04
C ARG A 132 -6.51 2.42 -7.05
N PHE A 133 -5.35 2.03 -6.59
CA PHE A 133 -4.24 1.66 -7.45
C PHE A 133 -4.40 0.21 -7.93
N ALA A 134 -4.53 0.02 -9.23
CA ALA A 134 -4.47 -1.27 -9.91
C ALA A 134 -3.00 -1.57 -10.25
N ALA A 135 -2.37 -2.36 -9.41
CA ALA A 135 -0.91 -2.55 -9.45
C ALA A 135 -0.46 -3.42 -10.64
N LEU A 136 -1.30 -4.34 -11.11
CA LEU A 136 -1.00 -5.18 -12.27
C LEU A 136 -0.92 -4.37 -13.56
N GLU A 137 -1.84 -3.43 -13.74
CA GLU A 137 -1.95 -2.57 -14.90
C GLU A 137 -1.17 -1.25 -14.76
N HIS A 138 -0.72 -0.93 -13.56
CA HIS A 138 -0.13 0.36 -13.19
C HIS A 138 -1.04 1.54 -13.53
N GLN A 139 -2.30 1.44 -13.10
CA GLN A 139 -3.36 2.42 -13.35
C GLN A 139 -4.06 2.85 -12.05
N LEU A 140 -4.77 3.97 -12.09
CA LEU A 140 -5.72 4.35 -11.05
C LEU A 140 -7.16 4.06 -11.50
N VAL A 141 -7.94 3.49 -10.60
CA VAL A 141 -9.39 3.33 -10.74
C VAL A 141 -10.06 4.45 -9.96
N ALA A 142 -10.81 5.33 -10.63
CA ALA A 142 -11.57 6.39 -9.96
C ALA A 142 -12.82 5.79 -9.30
N LEU A 143 -12.84 5.78 -7.96
CA LEU A 143 -13.95 5.19 -7.19
C LEU A 143 -15.02 6.21 -6.83
N LYS A 144 -14.60 7.38 -6.34
CA LYS A 144 -15.52 8.46 -5.93
C LYS A 144 -14.84 9.82 -6.11
N ILE A 145 -15.28 10.58 -7.09
CA ILE A 145 -14.81 11.94 -7.28
C ILE A 145 -15.61 12.86 -6.35
N SER A 146 -14.92 13.55 -5.45
CA SER A 146 -15.54 14.41 -4.44
C SER A 146 -14.48 15.27 -3.76
N GLU A 147 -14.64 16.57 -3.81
CA GLU A 147 -13.78 17.52 -3.10
C GLU A 147 -13.88 17.42 -1.57
N THR A 148 -14.99 16.87 -1.06
CA THR A 148 -15.21 16.69 0.39
C THR A 148 -14.81 15.31 0.90
N PHE A 149 -14.28 14.42 0.05
CA PHE A 149 -13.89 13.07 0.49
C PHE A 149 -12.78 13.11 1.55
N ASN A 150 -11.83 14.01 1.38
CA ASN A 150 -10.74 14.17 2.32
C ASN A 150 -11.18 14.61 3.72
N ASP A 151 -12.24 15.42 3.82
CA ASP A 151 -12.82 15.81 5.12
C ASP A 151 -13.43 14.58 5.82
N GLN A 152 -14.14 13.73 5.07
CA GLN A 152 -14.71 12.48 5.58
C GLN A 152 -13.61 11.52 6.07
N LEU A 153 -12.53 11.40 5.31
CA LEU A 153 -11.38 10.59 5.73
C LEU A 153 -10.69 11.16 6.96
N THR A 154 -10.56 12.48 7.03
CA THR A 154 -9.99 13.17 8.20
C THR A 154 -10.80 12.91 9.46
N GLU A 155 -12.13 12.97 9.38
CA GLU A 155 -13.03 12.64 10.48
C GLU A 155 -12.86 11.18 10.91
N ALA A 156 -12.83 10.23 9.95
CA ALA A 156 -12.57 8.81 10.22
C ALA A 156 -11.21 8.57 10.87
N CYS A 157 -10.22 9.40 10.59
CA CYS A 157 -8.89 9.41 11.22
C CYS A 157 -8.83 10.30 12.48
N MET A 158 -9.93 10.46 13.21
CA MET A 158 -10.00 11.21 14.48
C MET A 158 -9.57 12.68 14.36
N GLY A 159 -9.83 13.31 13.22
CA GLY A 159 -9.51 14.72 12.98
C GLY A 159 -8.01 15.01 12.82
N GLN A 160 -7.21 14.02 12.45
CA GLN A 160 -5.78 14.22 12.27
C GLN A 160 -5.49 15.21 11.12
N ARG A 161 -4.97 16.38 11.48
CA ARG A 161 -4.76 17.48 10.54
C ARG A 161 -3.85 17.13 9.36
N GLN A 162 -2.87 16.27 9.55
CA GLN A 162 -1.98 15.84 8.48
C GLN A 162 -2.73 15.08 7.37
N VAL A 163 -3.81 14.36 7.69
CA VAL A 163 -4.68 13.73 6.68
C VAL A 163 -5.38 14.80 5.85
N GLN A 164 -5.93 15.83 6.51
CA GLN A 164 -6.64 16.91 5.84
C GLN A 164 -5.72 17.73 4.91
N THR A 165 -4.47 17.97 5.32
CA THR A 165 -3.55 18.89 4.62
C THR A 165 -2.58 18.19 3.68
N SER A 166 -2.56 16.85 3.60
CA SER A 166 -1.70 16.12 2.67
C SER A 166 -2.13 16.33 1.21
N ALA A 167 -1.19 16.27 0.28
CA ALA A 167 -1.51 16.23 -1.16
C ALA A 167 -2.20 14.91 -1.51
N VAL A 168 -1.76 13.80 -0.90
CA VAL A 168 -2.36 12.47 -1.04
C VAL A 168 -2.23 11.70 0.27
N THR A 169 -3.27 10.96 0.62
CA THR A 169 -3.24 9.99 1.74
C THR A 169 -3.32 8.57 1.19
N PHE A 170 -2.30 7.76 1.47
CA PHE A 170 -2.27 6.33 1.15
C PHE A 170 -2.98 5.54 2.23
N VAL A 171 -3.94 4.71 1.84
CA VAL A 171 -4.66 3.80 2.72
C VAL A 171 -4.45 2.37 2.23
N TRP A 172 -3.75 1.55 3.01
CA TRP A 172 -3.55 0.15 2.68
C TRP A 172 -4.61 -0.70 3.37
N ALA A 173 -5.57 -1.19 2.58
CA ALA A 173 -6.60 -2.08 3.05
C ALA A 173 -6.16 -3.54 2.90
N ALA A 174 -6.09 -4.25 4.01
CA ALA A 174 -5.72 -5.67 3.96
C ALA A 174 -6.86 -6.52 3.40
N VAL A 175 -6.52 -7.46 2.52
CA VAL A 175 -7.33 -8.61 2.12
C VAL A 175 -6.73 -9.84 2.81
N PRO A 176 -7.08 -10.13 4.07
CA PRO A 176 -6.36 -11.10 4.90
C PRO A 176 -6.30 -12.49 4.29
N TYR A 177 -7.34 -12.88 3.53
CA TYR A 177 -7.44 -14.22 2.95
C TYR A 177 -6.30 -14.52 1.96
N ARG A 178 -5.69 -13.52 1.29
CA ARG A 178 -4.51 -13.74 0.44
C ARG A 178 -3.35 -14.37 1.21
N THR A 179 -3.20 -14.03 2.48
CA THR A 179 -2.14 -14.57 3.35
C THR A 179 -2.63 -15.76 4.17
N ILE A 180 -3.90 -15.76 4.64
CA ILE A 180 -4.53 -16.86 5.39
C ILE A 180 -4.54 -18.14 4.57
N TRP A 181 -4.83 -18.08 3.29
CA TRP A 181 -4.82 -19.21 2.37
C TRP A 181 -3.51 -20.05 2.47
N ARG A 182 -2.37 -19.38 2.75
CA ARG A 182 -1.06 -20.04 2.85
C ARG A 182 -0.60 -20.30 4.28
N TYR A 183 -0.96 -19.44 5.23
CA TYR A 183 -0.35 -19.39 6.55
C TYR A 183 -1.34 -19.52 7.72
N SER A 184 -2.61 -19.78 7.44
CA SER A 184 -3.65 -19.92 8.46
C SER A 184 -3.63 -18.72 9.45
N GLU A 185 -3.78 -18.96 10.74
CA GLU A 185 -3.85 -17.94 11.81
C GLU A 185 -2.55 -17.13 11.93
N ARG A 186 -1.41 -17.68 11.54
CA ARG A 186 -0.12 -16.98 11.56
C ARG A 186 -0.08 -15.77 10.62
N SER A 187 -0.99 -15.69 9.66
CA SER A 187 -1.12 -14.62 8.66
C SER A 187 -1.17 -13.25 9.26
N TYR A 188 -1.82 -13.07 10.40
CA TYR A 188 -1.94 -11.77 11.04
C TYR A 188 -0.60 -11.17 11.45
N ARG A 189 0.40 -12.00 11.80
CA ARG A 189 1.77 -11.52 12.01
C ARG A 189 2.38 -10.93 10.73
N TYR A 190 2.15 -11.61 9.60
CA TYR A 190 2.69 -11.20 8.32
C TYR A 190 2.02 -9.94 7.78
N LEU A 191 0.73 -9.73 8.05
CA LEU A 191 0.05 -8.49 7.69
C LEU A 191 0.75 -7.27 8.30
N TYR A 192 1.08 -7.30 9.57
CA TYR A 192 1.79 -6.18 10.23
C TYR A 192 3.22 -6.00 9.70
N LEU A 193 3.93 -7.10 9.45
CA LEU A 193 5.28 -7.03 8.88
C LEU A 193 5.26 -6.47 7.46
N ASP A 194 4.36 -6.96 6.62
CA ASP A 194 4.21 -6.50 5.24
C ASP A 194 3.79 -5.02 5.20
N ALA A 195 2.87 -4.58 6.07
CA ALA A 195 2.50 -3.17 6.20
C ALA A 195 3.71 -2.29 6.54
N GLY A 196 4.56 -2.75 7.47
CA GLY A 196 5.80 -2.06 7.81
C GLY A 196 6.76 -1.93 6.63
N HIS A 197 6.88 -2.98 5.79
CA HIS A 197 7.70 -2.94 4.59
C HIS A 197 7.19 -1.90 3.58
N VAL A 198 5.89 -1.91 3.28
CA VAL A 198 5.26 -0.96 2.35
C VAL A 198 5.41 0.47 2.87
N CYS A 199 5.15 0.69 4.16
CA CYS A 199 5.25 2.00 4.79
C CYS A 199 6.69 2.54 4.77
N GLN A 200 7.69 1.70 5.08
CA GLN A 200 9.09 2.12 5.04
C GLN A 200 9.53 2.45 3.61
N ASN A 201 9.10 1.66 2.60
CA ASN A 201 9.38 2.01 1.21
C ASN A 201 8.80 3.38 0.83
N LEU A 202 7.56 3.68 1.27
CA LEU A 202 6.96 4.98 1.01
C LEU A 202 7.75 6.11 1.68
N HIS A 203 8.22 5.92 2.91
CA HIS A 203 9.05 6.91 3.59
C HIS A 203 10.35 7.22 2.83
N LEU A 204 11.06 6.19 2.36
CA LEU A 204 12.31 6.36 1.62
C LEU A 204 12.08 6.96 0.23
N ALA A 205 11.01 6.55 -0.44
CA ALA A 205 10.62 7.09 -1.74
C ALA A 205 10.23 8.58 -1.63
N ALA A 206 9.46 8.95 -0.62
CA ALA A 206 9.07 10.34 -0.39
C ALA A 206 10.31 11.21 -0.09
N GLU A 207 11.24 10.74 0.75
CA GLU A 207 12.49 11.44 1.04
C GLU A 207 13.30 11.70 -0.23
N SER A 208 13.37 10.71 -1.14
CA SER A 208 14.15 10.82 -2.39
C SER A 208 13.59 11.85 -3.38
N ILE A 209 12.34 12.28 -3.22
CA ILE A 209 11.72 13.34 -4.03
C ILE A 209 11.41 14.59 -3.21
N ASN A 210 12.05 14.74 -2.05
CA ASN A 210 11.90 15.87 -1.13
C ASN A 210 10.46 16.11 -0.64
N CYS A 211 9.70 15.02 -0.47
CA CYS A 211 8.33 15.05 0.05
C CYS A 211 8.27 14.66 1.52
N GLY A 212 7.52 15.43 2.30
CA GLY A 212 7.24 15.11 3.70
C GLY A 212 6.16 14.04 3.84
N ILE A 213 6.36 13.10 4.78
CA ILE A 213 5.40 12.02 5.06
C ILE A 213 5.23 11.78 6.56
N CYS A 214 4.03 11.30 6.93
CA CYS A 214 3.72 10.75 8.25
C CYS A 214 2.78 9.55 8.10
N ALA A 215 3.10 8.45 8.80
CA ALA A 215 2.22 7.31 9.02
C ALA A 215 1.60 7.38 10.42
#